data_814f8a623ec9796a611fc68dfb7423ef
#
_entry.id   814f8a623ec9796a611fc68dfb7423ef
#
_cell.length_a   1.000
_cell.length_b   1.000
_cell.length_c   1.000
_cell.angle_alpha   90.00
_cell.angle_beta   90.00
_cell.angle_gamma   90.00
#
_symmetry.space_group_name_H-M   'P 1'
#
loop_
_entity.id
_entity.type
_entity.pdbx_description
1 polymer ?
#
loop_
_entity_poly.entity_id
_entity_poly.type
_entity_poly.pdbx_seq_one_letter_code
_entity_poly.pdbx_strand_id
1 'polypeptide(L)'
;MSLLNIKNYSMSFRLESGIFKAINNISLKIENKQMVALVGESGCGKSMTAMSILRLLPKNAIITSGEIFFRNQDLLTIKEKEIRNIRGRNIALIPQDPMTSLNPLYTIGNQLLEVILKDNSLSKQDAIKKAIEVLDIVRIPNPKEKLTMYPHEFSGGMKQRAIIAMALATNAELIIADEPTTALDVTIQAQIMNILNDIKENLGTSILLISHDLNLVGQYSDEINVMYSGQIVEKAPSKIFFEKQLHPYSTALLNSLPANNTNNQKLYTIDGQPPNIQEKIEGCRFNPRCTKRMNGICTIKSPSLKEIEPNHFVECFLYEM
;
A
#
# COMPACT_ATOMS: atom_id res chain seq x y z
N MET A 1 6.62 2.43 -20.36
CA MET A 1 5.58 3.38 -19.89
C MET A 1 5.06 2.90 -18.53
N SER A 2 5.08 3.77 -17.54
CA SER A 2 4.60 3.41 -16.20
C SER A 2 3.10 3.12 -16.21
N LEU A 3 2.70 2.12 -15.44
CA LEU A 3 1.28 1.79 -15.22
C LEU A 3 0.60 2.82 -14.32
N LEU A 4 1.24 3.13 -13.18
CA LEU A 4 0.82 4.19 -12.25
C LEU A 4 1.95 5.20 -12.06
N ASN A 5 1.62 6.49 -12.05
CA ASN A 5 2.58 7.56 -11.81
C ASN A 5 1.96 8.69 -10.99
N ILE A 6 2.35 8.78 -9.76
CA ILE A 6 1.99 9.87 -8.83
C ILE A 6 3.10 10.93 -8.92
N LYS A 7 2.74 12.19 -9.18
CA LYS A 7 3.69 13.30 -9.33
C LYS A 7 3.35 14.44 -8.38
N ASN A 8 4.29 14.77 -7.50
CA ASN A 8 4.23 15.91 -6.60
C ASN A 8 2.87 16.05 -5.87
N TYR A 9 2.27 14.91 -5.52
CA TYR A 9 0.93 14.85 -4.98
C TYR A 9 0.89 15.30 -3.52
N SER A 10 -0.05 16.19 -3.22
CA SER A 10 -0.30 16.69 -1.86
C SER A 10 -1.79 16.69 -1.54
N MET A 11 -2.12 16.32 -0.32
CA MET A 11 -3.48 16.27 0.20
C MET A 11 -3.52 16.75 1.66
N SER A 12 -4.57 17.48 2.00
CA SER A 12 -4.82 18.00 3.33
C SER A 12 -6.19 17.59 3.85
N PHE A 13 -6.37 17.57 5.16
CA PHE A 13 -7.66 17.48 5.80
C PHE A 13 -8.13 18.84 6.26
N ARG A 14 -9.42 19.15 6.01
CA ARG A 14 -10.11 20.27 6.66
C ARG A 14 -10.75 19.76 7.93
N LEU A 15 -10.25 20.19 9.08
CA LEU A 15 -10.78 19.94 10.41
C LEU A 15 -11.33 21.26 10.98
N GLU A 16 -12.07 21.19 12.08
CA GLU A 16 -12.57 22.39 12.76
C GLU A 16 -11.44 23.34 13.20
N SER A 17 -10.29 22.77 13.59
CA SER A 17 -9.08 23.50 14.01
C SER A 17 -8.23 24.05 12.86
N GLY A 18 -8.56 23.76 11.59
CA GLY A 18 -7.83 24.26 10.43
C GLY A 18 -7.59 23.25 9.31
N ILE A 19 -6.65 23.59 8.42
CA ILE A 19 -6.25 22.73 7.29
C ILE A 19 -4.88 22.12 7.61
N PHE A 20 -4.81 20.79 7.60
CA PHE A 20 -3.62 20.03 7.97
C PHE A 20 -3.17 19.12 6.85
N LYS A 21 -1.91 19.22 6.47
CA LYS A 21 -1.33 18.48 5.36
C LYS A 21 -1.03 17.03 5.76
N ALA A 22 -1.78 16.09 5.18
CA ALA A 22 -1.66 14.65 5.43
C ALA A 22 -0.68 13.97 4.48
N ILE A 23 -0.64 14.41 3.21
CA ILE A 23 0.32 13.99 2.20
C ILE A 23 0.98 15.24 1.65
N ASN A 24 2.30 15.23 1.55
CA ASN A 24 3.09 16.38 1.17
C ASN A 24 4.11 16.01 0.09
N ASN A 25 3.80 16.41 -1.14
CA ASN A 25 4.70 16.35 -2.29
C ASN A 25 5.30 14.95 -2.56
N ILE A 26 4.46 13.90 -2.51
CA ILE A 26 4.92 12.55 -2.81
C ILE A 26 4.97 12.30 -4.32
N SER A 27 5.98 11.54 -4.74
CA SER A 27 6.10 11.02 -6.10
C SER A 27 6.43 9.54 -6.04
N LEU A 28 5.60 8.71 -6.70
CA LEU A 28 5.72 7.26 -6.71
C LEU A 28 5.35 6.74 -8.09
N LYS A 29 6.07 5.74 -8.57
CA LYS A 29 5.87 5.16 -9.89
C LYS A 29 5.81 3.65 -9.80
N ILE A 30 4.90 3.04 -10.57
CA ILE A 30 4.78 1.58 -10.69
C ILE A 30 4.83 1.25 -12.17
N GLU A 31 5.77 0.39 -12.55
CA GLU A 31 5.86 -0.18 -13.89
C GLU A 31 4.96 -1.42 -14.00
N ASN A 32 4.75 -1.88 -15.25
CA ASN A 32 4.02 -3.13 -15.46
C ASN A 32 4.76 -4.31 -14.81
N LYS A 33 4.00 -5.21 -14.20
CA LYS A 33 4.50 -6.44 -13.53
C LYS A 33 5.46 -6.14 -12.37
N GLN A 34 5.35 -4.99 -11.75
CA GLN A 34 6.17 -4.58 -10.62
C GLN A 34 5.37 -4.65 -9.32
N MET A 35 6.00 -5.08 -8.24
CA MET A 35 5.51 -4.95 -6.87
C MET A 35 6.28 -3.83 -6.18
N VAL A 36 5.63 -2.70 -5.95
CA VAL A 36 6.19 -1.55 -5.25
C VAL A 36 5.62 -1.50 -3.84
N ALA A 37 6.50 -1.43 -2.85
CA ALA A 37 6.08 -1.29 -1.47
C ALA A 37 6.05 0.17 -1.01
N LEU A 38 5.05 0.50 -0.21
CA LEU A 38 4.94 1.74 0.55
C LEU A 38 4.91 1.39 2.05
N VAL A 39 5.99 1.70 2.76
CA VAL A 39 6.19 1.29 4.16
C VAL A 39 6.34 2.47 5.09
N GLY A 40 6.09 2.27 6.38
CA GLY A 40 6.23 3.29 7.43
C GLY A 40 5.31 3.04 8.60
N GLU A 41 5.45 3.82 9.68
CA GLU A 41 4.62 3.73 10.88
C GLU A 41 3.14 4.00 10.59
N SER A 42 2.25 3.52 11.48
CA SER A 42 0.81 3.80 11.37
C SER A 42 0.55 5.32 11.36
N GLY A 43 -0.43 5.75 10.56
CA GLY A 43 -0.79 7.17 10.43
C GLY A 43 0.13 8.02 9.55
N CYS A 44 1.20 7.48 8.95
CA CYS A 44 2.09 8.26 8.09
C CYS A 44 1.51 8.63 6.71
N GLY A 45 0.33 8.13 6.32
CA GLY A 45 -0.36 8.50 5.07
C GLY A 45 -0.47 7.41 4.00
N LYS A 46 -0.01 6.17 4.26
CA LYS A 46 -0.01 5.05 3.28
C LYS A 46 -1.40 4.75 2.72
N SER A 47 -2.36 4.43 3.58
CA SER A 47 -3.75 4.14 3.16
C SER A 47 -4.42 5.34 2.49
N MET A 48 -4.08 6.57 2.92
CA MET A 48 -4.60 7.77 2.27
C MET A 48 -4.04 7.94 0.86
N THR A 49 -2.80 7.51 0.61
CA THR A 49 -2.23 7.45 -0.75
C THR A 49 -3.00 6.45 -1.62
N ALA A 50 -3.30 5.24 -1.10
CA ALA A 50 -4.14 4.26 -1.79
C ALA A 50 -5.53 4.81 -2.12
N MET A 51 -6.20 5.43 -1.15
CA MET A 51 -7.52 6.05 -1.34
C MET A 51 -7.50 7.21 -2.33
N SER A 52 -6.37 7.95 -2.41
CA SER A 52 -6.19 9.04 -3.37
C SER A 52 -6.17 8.52 -4.81
N ILE A 53 -5.48 7.42 -5.09
CA ILE A 53 -5.42 6.78 -6.41
C ILE A 53 -6.83 6.42 -6.88
N LEU A 54 -7.67 5.92 -5.99
CA LEU A 54 -9.05 5.51 -6.29
C LEU A 54 -10.08 6.64 -6.13
N ARG A 55 -9.67 7.86 -5.73
CA ARG A 55 -10.58 8.97 -5.38
C ARG A 55 -11.67 8.54 -4.38
N LEU A 56 -11.29 7.72 -3.40
CA LEU A 56 -12.14 7.28 -2.28
C LEU A 56 -11.83 8.05 -0.99
N LEU A 57 -11.38 9.28 -1.14
CA LEU A 57 -11.06 10.17 -0.02
C LEU A 57 -12.31 10.56 0.77
N PRO A 58 -12.21 10.74 2.09
CA PRO A 58 -13.31 11.25 2.90
C PRO A 58 -13.66 12.69 2.51
N LYS A 59 -14.88 13.13 2.83
CA LYS A 59 -15.42 14.43 2.40
C LYS A 59 -14.63 15.65 2.87
N ASN A 60 -13.89 15.52 3.96
CA ASN A 60 -13.06 16.58 4.51
C ASN A 60 -11.62 16.58 3.95
N ALA A 61 -11.30 15.68 3.03
CA ALA A 61 -10.02 15.69 2.33
C ALA A 61 -10.04 16.68 1.16
N ILE A 62 -8.93 17.38 0.99
CA ILE A 62 -8.72 18.38 -0.08
C ILE A 62 -7.42 18.04 -0.80
N ILE A 63 -7.49 17.78 -2.09
CA ILE A 63 -6.30 17.65 -2.94
C ILE A 63 -5.77 19.06 -3.17
N THR A 64 -4.52 19.31 -2.81
CA THR A 64 -3.92 20.65 -2.87
C THR A 64 -2.98 20.85 -4.03
N SER A 65 -2.34 19.76 -4.53
CA SER A 65 -1.48 19.80 -5.72
C SER A 65 -1.18 18.40 -6.23
N GLY A 66 -0.58 18.34 -7.42
CA GLY A 66 -0.05 17.12 -8.03
C GLY A 66 -1.03 16.42 -8.95
N GLU A 67 -0.56 15.30 -9.50
CA GLU A 67 -1.24 14.52 -10.54
C GLU A 67 -1.12 13.02 -10.18
N ILE A 68 -2.13 12.24 -10.59
CA ILE A 68 -2.11 10.77 -10.47
C ILE A 68 -2.50 10.17 -11.81
N PHE A 69 -1.52 9.71 -12.56
CA PHE A 69 -1.74 9.05 -13.86
C PHE A 69 -1.83 7.53 -13.69
N PHE A 70 -2.89 6.96 -14.21
CA PHE A 70 -2.97 5.53 -14.50
C PHE A 70 -2.88 5.34 -16.01
N ARG A 71 -1.83 4.67 -16.47
CA ARG A 71 -1.39 4.72 -17.88
C ARG A 71 -1.14 6.21 -18.27
N ASN A 72 -1.90 6.75 -19.21
CA ASN A 72 -1.80 8.14 -19.65
C ASN A 72 -2.99 9.00 -19.22
N GLN A 73 -3.85 8.51 -18.33
CA GLN A 73 -5.05 9.18 -17.89
C GLN A 73 -4.91 9.71 -16.47
N ASP A 74 -5.06 11.02 -16.27
CA ASP A 74 -5.03 11.64 -14.94
C ASP A 74 -6.33 11.33 -14.19
N LEU A 75 -6.19 10.47 -13.16
CA LEU A 75 -7.31 10.01 -12.33
C LEU A 75 -7.99 11.12 -11.54
N LEU A 76 -7.30 12.24 -11.28
CA LEU A 76 -7.86 13.35 -10.49
C LEU A 76 -8.84 14.21 -11.29
N THR A 77 -8.67 14.27 -12.62
CA THR A 77 -9.42 15.18 -13.48
C THR A 77 -10.54 14.51 -14.28
N ILE A 78 -10.50 13.18 -14.45
CA ILE A 78 -11.56 12.45 -15.16
C ILE A 78 -12.91 12.50 -14.47
N LYS A 79 -13.99 12.32 -15.24
CA LYS A 79 -15.36 12.33 -14.74
C LYS A 79 -15.61 11.17 -13.78
N GLU A 80 -16.57 11.34 -12.87
CA GLU A 80 -16.91 10.29 -11.87
C GLU A 80 -17.36 8.97 -12.53
N LYS A 81 -18.03 9.03 -13.68
CA LYS A 81 -18.42 7.85 -14.45
C LYS A 81 -17.19 7.05 -14.94
N GLU A 82 -16.13 7.74 -15.34
CA GLU A 82 -14.89 7.13 -15.85
C GLU A 82 -14.10 6.48 -14.72
N ILE A 83 -13.92 7.18 -13.57
CA ILE A 83 -13.22 6.59 -12.42
C ILE A 83 -13.98 5.39 -11.85
N ARG A 84 -15.32 5.38 -11.88
CA ARG A 84 -16.12 4.19 -11.50
C ARG A 84 -15.85 2.98 -12.38
N ASN A 85 -15.57 3.19 -13.66
CA ASN A 85 -15.22 2.10 -14.57
C ASN A 85 -13.80 1.57 -14.31
N ILE A 86 -12.89 2.42 -13.82
CA ILE A 86 -11.53 2.02 -13.46
C ILE A 86 -11.53 1.25 -12.13
N ARG A 87 -12.32 1.69 -11.14
CA ARG A 87 -12.45 1.03 -9.84
C ARG A 87 -12.99 -0.39 -9.98
N GLY A 88 -12.23 -1.36 -9.53
CA GLY A 88 -12.56 -2.78 -9.56
C GLY A 88 -12.43 -3.45 -10.92
N ARG A 89 -12.11 -2.72 -12.01
CA ARG A 89 -11.81 -3.31 -13.32
C ARG A 89 -10.33 -3.22 -13.68
N ASN A 90 -9.77 -2.02 -13.61
CA ASN A 90 -8.37 -1.79 -13.92
C ASN A 90 -7.51 -1.70 -12.67
N ILE A 91 -8.07 -1.12 -11.60
CA ILE A 91 -7.43 -1.01 -10.29
C ILE A 91 -8.34 -1.66 -9.25
N ALA A 92 -7.88 -2.74 -8.62
CA ALA A 92 -8.56 -3.40 -7.53
C ALA A 92 -7.92 -3.01 -6.18
N LEU A 93 -8.72 -2.99 -5.12
CA LEU A 93 -8.28 -2.74 -3.75
C LEU A 93 -8.51 -3.97 -2.89
N ILE A 94 -7.47 -4.43 -2.21
CA ILE A 94 -7.54 -5.36 -1.10
C ILE A 94 -7.43 -4.50 0.17
N PRO A 95 -8.53 -4.34 0.94
CA PRO A 95 -8.56 -3.49 2.12
C PRO A 95 -7.88 -4.14 3.33
N GLN A 96 -7.53 -3.32 4.32
CA GLN A 96 -6.81 -3.71 5.53
C GLN A 96 -7.59 -4.70 6.40
N ASP A 97 -8.91 -4.57 6.50
CA ASP A 97 -9.74 -5.41 7.36
C ASP A 97 -10.63 -6.36 6.57
N PRO A 98 -10.29 -7.67 6.53
CA PRO A 98 -11.10 -8.66 5.86
C PRO A 98 -12.42 -8.96 6.58
N MET A 99 -12.53 -8.62 7.87
CA MET A 99 -13.71 -8.95 8.66
C MET A 99 -14.90 -8.05 8.32
N THR A 100 -14.64 -6.79 8.00
CA THR A 100 -15.66 -5.80 7.62
C THR A 100 -15.88 -5.69 6.12
N SER A 101 -14.99 -6.27 5.31
CA SER A 101 -15.04 -6.14 3.85
C SER A 101 -16.01 -7.10 3.17
N LEU A 102 -16.30 -8.25 3.80
CA LEU A 102 -17.27 -9.24 3.31
C LEU A 102 -18.64 -8.98 3.93
N ASN A 103 -19.69 -8.95 3.11
CA ASN A 103 -21.06 -8.82 3.61
C ASN A 103 -21.51 -10.17 4.25
N PRO A 104 -21.81 -10.19 5.56
CA PRO A 104 -22.14 -11.43 6.28
C PRO A 104 -23.46 -12.07 5.84
N LEU A 105 -24.34 -11.32 5.16
CA LEU A 105 -25.68 -11.79 4.74
C LEU A 105 -25.67 -12.52 3.38
N TYR A 106 -24.56 -12.49 2.65
CA TYR A 106 -24.42 -13.12 1.34
C TYR A 106 -23.33 -14.18 1.37
N THR A 107 -23.55 -15.26 0.60
CA THR A 107 -22.52 -16.30 0.44
C THR A 107 -21.31 -15.74 -0.30
N ILE A 108 -20.15 -16.40 -0.15
CA ILE A 108 -18.93 -16.04 -0.88
C ILE A 108 -19.18 -16.10 -2.40
N GLY A 109 -19.91 -17.10 -2.87
CA GLY A 109 -20.28 -17.22 -4.28
C GLY A 109 -21.11 -16.04 -4.78
N ASN A 110 -22.11 -15.58 -4.02
CA ASN A 110 -22.92 -14.44 -4.42
C ASN A 110 -22.08 -13.19 -4.58
N GLN A 111 -21.16 -12.93 -3.64
CA GLN A 111 -20.27 -11.76 -3.67
C GLN A 111 -19.25 -11.83 -4.81
N LEU A 112 -18.69 -13.01 -5.09
CA LEU A 112 -17.81 -13.23 -6.25
C LEU A 112 -18.57 -13.04 -7.58
N LEU A 113 -19.76 -13.62 -7.69
CA LEU A 113 -20.57 -13.49 -8.90
C LEU A 113 -21.02 -12.06 -9.18
N GLU A 114 -21.31 -11.27 -8.14
CA GLU A 114 -21.60 -9.83 -8.28
C GLU A 114 -20.44 -9.09 -8.95
N VAL A 115 -19.20 -9.35 -8.50
CA VAL A 115 -17.99 -8.75 -9.08
C VAL A 115 -17.77 -9.22 -10.53
N ILE A 116 -17.88 -10.52 -10.79
CA ILE A 116 -17.62 -11.13 -12.11
C ILE A 116 -18.66 -10.67 -13.14
N LEU A 117 -19.94 -10.66 -12.78
CA LEU A 117 -21.04 -10.34 -13.68
C LEU A 117 -21.22 -8.82 -13.91
N LYS A 118 -20.51 -7.97 -13.18
CA LYS A 118 -20.54 -6.50 -13.38
C LYS A 118 -20.18 -6.11 -14.81
N ASP A 119 -19.48 -6.95 -15.55
CA ASP A 119 -19.08 -6.72 -16.93
C ASP A 119 -20.11 -7.16 -17.98
N ASN A 120 -21.21 -7.79 -17.60
CA ASN A 120 -22.29 -8.29 -18.48
C ASN A 120 -21.82 -9.12 -19.70
N SER A 121 -20.55 -9.53 -19.75
CA SER A 121 -19.94 -10.26 -20.87
C SER A 121 -20.01 -11.77 -20.71
N LEU A 122 -20.22 -12.27 -19.49
CA LEU A 122 -20.19 -13.68 -19.16
C LEU A 122 -21.59 -14.23 -18.87
N SER A 123 -21.83 -15.47 -19.31
CA SER A 123 -23.00 -16.23 -18.86
C SER A 123 -22.87 -16.55 -17.37
N LYS A 124 -24.00 -16.79 -16.69
CA LYS A 124 -23.99 -17.20 -15.27
C LYS A 124 -23.18 -18.47 -15.04
N GLN A 125 -23.21 -19.42 -16.00
CA GLN A 125 -22.44 -20.67 -15.91
C GLN A 125 -20.92 -20.40 -15.99
N ASP A 126 -20.48 -19.54 -16.90
CA ASP A 126 -19.07 -19.20 -17.04
C ASP A 126 -18.58 -18.33 -15.88
N ALA A 127 -19.43 -17.47 -15.33
CA ALA A 127 -19.13 -16.73 -14.10
C ALA A 127 -18.91 -17.66 -12.90
N ILE A 128 -19.71 -18.75 -12.76
CA ILE A 128 -19.50 -19.76 -11.71
C ILE A 128 -18.17 -20.50 -11.92
N LYS A 129 -17.83 -20.87 -13.16
CA LYS A 129 -16.51 -21.49 -13.46
C LYS A 129 -15.36 -20.56 -13.08
N LYS A 130 -15.44 -19.28 -13.48
CA LYS A 130 -14.45 -18.28 -13.11
C LYS A 130 -14.36 -18.08 -11.60
N ALA A 131 -15.48 -18.08 -10.87
CA ALA A 131 -15.48 -18.00 -9.42
C ALA A 131 -14.75 -19.18 -8.75
N ILE A 132 -14.94 -20.39 -9.27
CA ILE A 132 -14.20 -21.59 -8.80
C ILE A 132 -12.72 -21.44 -9.11
N GLU A 133 -12.34 -21.02 -10.31
CA GLU A 133 -10.96 -20.84 -10.76
C GLU A 133 -10.22 -19.82 -9.87
N VAL A 134 -10.79 -18.65 -9.59
CA VAL A 134 -10.11 -17.65 -8.76
C VAL A 134 -10.00 -18.08 -7.30
N LEU A 135 -10.95 -18.86 -6.77
CA LEU A 135 -10.82 -19.46 -5.44
C LEU A 135 -9.71 -20.51 -5.39
N ASP A 136 -9.51 -21.26 -6.46
CA ASP A 136 -8.42 -22.24 -6.58
C ASP A 136 -7.06 -21.55 -6.66
N ILE A 137 -6.93 -20.50 -7.47
CA ILE A 137 -5.70 -19.66 -7.57
C ILE A 137 -5.27 -19.15 -6.19
N VAL A 138 -6.21 -18.70 -5.35
CA VAL A 138 -5.91 -18.24 -3.99
C VAL A 138 -5.83 -19.39 -2.97
N ARG A 139 -5.80 -20.65 -3.44
CA ARG A 139 -5.60 -21.85 -2.63
C ARG A 139 -6.67 -22.04 -1.54
N ILE A 140 -7.94 -21.74 -1.86
CA ILE A 140 -9.08 -22.11 -1.01
C ILE A 140 -9.44 -23.56 -1.32
N PRO A 141 -9.45 -24.48 -0.32
CA PRO A 141 -9.75 -25.88 -0.54
C PRO A 141 -11.24 -26.08 -0.91
N ASN A 142 -11.53 -27.04 -1.77
CA ASN A 142 -12.89 -27.38 -2.23
C ASN A 142 -13.68 -26.14 -2.73
N PRO A 143 -13.18 -25.39 -3.73
CA PRO A 143 -13.75 -24.11 -4.13
C PRO A 143 -15.26 -24.15 -4.43
N LYS A 144 -15.72 -25.23 -5.07
CA LYS A 144 -17.13 -25.40 -5.44
C LYS A 144 -18.06 -25.42 -4.22
N GLU A 145 -17.67 -26.09 -3.14
CA GLU A 145 -18.45 -26.14 -1.90
C GLU A 145 -18.39 -24.79 -1.19
N LYS A 146 -17.22 -24.14 -1.20
CA LYS A 146 -16.99 -22.84 -0.55
C LYS A 146 -17.81 -21.70 -1.15
N LEU A 147 -18.25 -21.78 -2.39
CA LEU A 147 -19.15 -20.79 -2.98
C LEU A 147 -20.49 -20.67 -2.24
N THR A 148 -20.98 -21.76 -1.63
CA THR A 148 -22.28 -21.76 -0.92
C THR A 148 -22.17 -21.32 0.54
N MET A 149 -20.95 -21.20 1.06
CA MET A 149 -20.69 -20.83 2.45
C MET A 149 -20.76 -19.31 2.67
N TYR A 150 -21.08 -18.92 3.89
CA TYR A 150 -21.10 -17.54 4.34
C TYR A 150 -19.74 -17.11 4.94
N PRO A 151 -19.46 -15.80 5.01
CA PRO A 151 -18.21 -15.31 5.58
C PRO A 151 -17.93 -15.79 7.01
N HIS A 152 -18.94 -15.97 7.86
CA HIS A 152 -18.74 -16.45 9.24
C HIS A 152 -18.28 -17.91 9.33
N GLU A 153 -18.40 -18.68 8.26
CA GLU A 153 -17.91 -20.06 8.17
C GLU A 153 -16.46 -20.14 7.68
N PHE A 154 -15.84 -18.99 7.35
CA PHE A 154 -14.45 -18.89 6.90
C PHE A 154 -13.53 -18.44 8.04
N SER A 155 -12.32 -19.03 8.12
CA SER A 155 -11.25 -18.49 8.97
C SER A 155 -10.78 -17.11 8.48
N GLY A 156 -10.05 -16.36 9.30
CA GLY A 156 -9.50 -15.05 8.92
C GLY A 156 -8.65 -15.12 7.65
N GLY A 157 -7.76 -16.10 7.54
CA GLY A 157 -6.96 -16.32 6.33
C GLY A 157 -7.78 -16.72 5.10
N MET A 158 -8.87 -17.49 5.28
CA MET A 158 -9.79 -17.80 4.17
C MET A 158 -10.58 -16.57 3.72
N LYS A 159 -11.02 -15.71 4.63
CA LYS A 159 -11.67 -14.44 4.28
C LYS A 159 -10.74 -13.54 3.47
N GLN A 160 -9.49 -13.42 3.90
CA GLN A 160 -8.48 -12.65 3.17
C GLN A 160 -8.25 -13.20 1.77
N ARG A 161 -8.12 -14.51 1.61
CA ARG A 161 -8.00 -15.15 0.30
C ARG A 161 -9.24 -14.94 -0.57
N ALA A 162 -10.44 -14.97 0.00
CA ALA A 162 -11.67 -14.68 -0.74
C ALA A 162 -11.71 -13.23 -1.27
N ILE A 163 -11.23 -12.25 -0.49
CA ILE A 163 -11.09 -10.85 -0.93
C ILE A 163 -10.06 -10.73 -2.06
N ILE A 164 -8.92 -11.42 -1.94
CA ILE A 164 -7.91 -11.48 -3.02
C ILE A 164 -8.53 -12.11 -4.28
N ALA A 165 -9.31 -13.19 -4.13
CA ALA A 165 -10.03 -13.80 -5.26
C ALA A 165 -11.01 -12.82 -5.92
N MET A 166 -11.72 -11.99 -5.15
CA MET A 166 -12.59 -10.94 -5.70
C MET A 166 -11.79 -9.88 -6.48
N ALA A 167 -10.63 -9.48 -5.99
CA ALA A 167 -9.73 -8.57 -6.71
C ALA A 167 -9.23 -9.19 -8.03
N LEU A 168 -8.85 -10.47 -8.01
CA LEU A 168 -8.43 -11.22 -9.21
C LEU A 168 -9.55 -11.40 -10.23
N ALA A 169 -10.76 -11.64 -9.77
CA ALA A 169 -11.93 -11.89 -10.63
C ALA A 169 -12.20 -10.76 -11.63
N THR A 170 -11.71 -9.55 -11.35
CA THR A 170 -11.84 -8.37 -12.20
C THR A 170 -10.79 -8.30 -13.31
N ASN A 171 -9.73 -9.14 -13.30
CA ASN A 171 -8.55 -9.05 -14.17
C ASN A 171 -7.87 -7.67 -14.10
N ALA A 172 -7.82 -7.06 -12.91
CA ALA A 172 -7.21 -5.76 -12.71
C ALA A 172 -5.70 -5.78 -13.05
N GLU A 173 -5.23 -4.70 -13.67
CA GLU A 173 -3.82 -4.53 -14.00
C GLU A 173 -2.97 -4.07 -12.82
N LEU A 174 -3.63 -3.39 -11.87
CA LEU A 174 -3.03 -2.93 -10.62
C LEU A 174 -3.88 -3.41 -9.44
N ILE A 175 -3.26 -4.09 -8.51
CA ILE A 175 -3.84 -4.40 -7.20
C ILE A 175 -3.17 -3.49 -6.16
N ILE A 176 -3.98 -2.75 -5.41
CA ILE A 176 -3.54 -2.03 -4.22
C ILE A 176 -3.85 -2.92 -3.03
N ALA A 177 -2.83 -3.43 -2.37
CA ALA A 177 -2.96 -4.29 -1.19
C ALA A 177 -2.62 -3.46 0.06
N ASP A 178 -3.66 -2.99 0.77
CA ASP A 178 -3.49 -2.16 1.96
C ASP A 178 -3.42 -3.06 3.21
N GLU A 179 -2.22 -3.27 3.70
CA GLU A 179 -1.89 -4.13 4.85
C GLU A 179 -2.55 -5.53 4.78
N PRO A 180 -2.36 -6.29 3.68
CA PRO A 180 -3.12 -7.52 3.40
C PRO A 180 -2.86 -8.66 4.37
N THR A 181 -1.91 -8.53 5.27
CA THR A 181 -1.49 -9.54 6.23
C THR A 181 -1.76 -9.16 7.69
N THR A 182 -2.33 -7.98 7.94
CA THR A 182 -2.64 -7.50 9.30
C THR A 182 -3.64 -8.43 9.99
N ALA A 183 -3.43 -8.70 11.29
CA ALA A 183 -4.23 -9.57 12.13
C ALA A 183 -4.23 -11.07 11.74
N LEU A 184 -3.26 -11.51 10.91
CA LEU A 184 -3.06 -12.92 10.56
C LEU A 184 -1.80 -13.48 11.25
N ASP A 185 -1.79 -14.78 11.50
CA ASP A 185 -0.58 -15.45 12.00
C ASP A 185 0.53 -15.50 10.93
N VAL A 186 1.78 -15.64 11.38
CA VAL A 186 2.99 -15.57 10.52
C VAL A 186 2.93 -16.56 9.36
N THR A 187 2.39 -17.74 9.59
CA THR A 187 2.28 -18.77 8.54
C THR A 187 1.30 -18.35 7.45
N ILE A 188 0.16 -17.83 7.84
CA ILE A 188 -0.87 -17.31 6.90
C ILE A 188 -0.35 -16.06 6.19
N GLN A 189 0.36 -15.17 6.88
CA GLN A 189 0.99 -14.00 6.24
C GLN A 189 1.89 -14.42 5.07
N ALA A 190 2.81 -15.37 5.29
CA ALA A 190 3.68 -15.89 4.24
C ALA A 190 2.88 -16.50 3.07
N GLN A 191 1.80 -17.22 3.36
CA GLN A 191 0.93 -17.81 2.33
C GLN A 191 0.21 -16.74 1.49
N ILE A 192 -0.28 -15.66 2.12
CA ILE A 192 -0.90 -14.53 1.41
C ILE A 192 0.12 -13.82 0.51
N MET A 193 1.32 -13.58 1.01
CA MET A 193 2.38 -12.94 0.21
C MET A 193 2.82 -13.81 -0.97
N ASN A 194 2.91 -15.13 -0.80
CA ASN A 194 3.15 -16.05 -1.91
C ASN A 194 2.06 -15.98 -2.96
N ILE A 195 0.77 -15.92 -2.56
CA ILE A 195 -0.35 -15.76 -3.50
C ILE A 195 -0.20 -14.44 -4.27
N LEU A 196 0.08 -13.32 -3.61
CA LEU A 196 0.29 -12.03 -4.28
C LEU A 196 1.47 -12.07 -5.24
N ASN A 197 2.57 -12.73 -4.87
CA ASN A 197 3.71 -12.91 -5.75
C ASN A 197 3.39 -13.79 -6.97
N ASP A 198 2.68 -14.91 -6.76
CA ASP A 198 2.22 -15.76 -7.87
C ASP A 198 1.33 -14.99 -8.84
N ILE A 199 0.47 -14.10 -8.34
CA ILE A 199 -0.36 -13.20 -9.14
C ILE A 199 0.51 -12.25 -9.99
N LYS A 200 1.54 -11.65 -9.39
CA LYS A 200 2.48 -10.78 -10.12
C LYS A 200 3.21 -11.56 -11.21
N GLU A 201 3.80 -12.69 -10.87
CA GLU A 201 4.66 -13.44 -11.79
C GLU A 201 3.87 -14.14 -12.91
N ASN A 202 2.75 -14.82 -12.55
CA ASN A 202 2.02 -15.67 -13.51
C ASN A 202 0.96 -14.92 -14.29
N LEU A 203 0.31 -13.92 -13.68
CA LEU A 203 -0.75 -13.14 -14.32
C LEU A 203 -0.26 -11.77 -14.82
N GLY A 204 0.93 -11.35 -14.44
CA GLY A 204 1.52 -10.08 -14.84
C GLY A 204 0.84 -8.85 -14.22
N THR A 205 0.10 -9.03 -13.14
CA THR A 205 -0.56 -7.95 -12.41
C THR A 205 0.46 -7.16 -11.60
N SER A 206 0.42 -5.83 -11.67
CA SER A 206 1.27 -4.97 -10.83
C SER A 206 0.65 -4.81 -9.45
N ILE A 207 1.47 -4.61 -8.41
CA ILE A 207 1.00 -4.53 -7.03
C ILE A 207 1.60 -3.31 -6.33
N LEU A 208 0.73 -2.48 -5.73
CA LEU A 208 1.12 -1.53 -4.70
C LEU A 208 0.89 -2.19 -3.34
N LEU A 209 1.96 -2.60 -2.69
CA LEU A 209 1.93 -3.25 -1.38
C LEU A 209 2.12 -2.21 -0.28
N ILE A 210 1.10 -1.97 0.53
CA ILE A 210 1.21 -1.17 1.74
C ILE A 210 1.42 -2.11 2.91
N SER A 211 2.48 -1.89 3.68
CA SER A 211 2.80 -2.72 4.83
C SER A 211 3.59 -1.94 5.89
N HIS A 212 3.53 -2.39 7.12
CA HIS A 212 4.43 -1.99 8.19
C HIS A 212 5.50 -3.08 8.49
N ASP A 213 5.41 -4.25 7.85
CA ASP A 213 6.37 -5.34 8.01
C ASP A 213 7.43 -5.31 6.90
N LEU A 214 8.60 -4.78 7.24
CA LEU A 214 9.74 -4.69 6.33
C LEU A 214 10.32 -6.07 5.94
N ASN A 215 10.21 -7.09 6.80
CA ASN A 215 10.72 -8.43 6.47
C ASN A 215 9.93 -9.04 5.29
N LEU A 216 8.60 -8.94 5.34
CA LEU A 216 7.75 -9.40 4.24
C LEU A 216 8.00 -8.58 2.97
N VAL A 217 8.07 -7.26 3.11
CA VAL A 217 8.33 -6.36 1.98
C VAL A 217 9.64 -6.68 1.29
N GLY A 218 10.71 -6.92 2.06
CA GLY A 218 12.05 -7.22 1.53
C GLY A 218 12.13 -8.49 0.68
N GLN A 219 11.26 -9.46 0.95
CA GLN A 219 11.26 -10.74 0.23
C GLN A 219 10.52 -10.68 -1.12
N TYR A 220 9.52 -9.79 -1.24
CA TYR A 220 8.57 -9.85 -2.35
C TYR A 220 8.56 -8.60 -3.25
N SER A 221 8.97 -7.43 -2.71
CA SER A 221 8.88 -6.17 -3.45
C SER A 221 10.12 -5.92 -4.31
N ASP A 222 9.90 -5.31 -5.47
CA ASP A 222 10.98 -4.89 -6.37
C ASP A 222 11.56 -3.54 -5.93
N GLU A 223 10.72 -2.65 -5.39
CA GLU A 223 11.10 -1.31 -4.93
C GLU A 223 10.41 -1.00 -3.59
N ILE A 224 11.12 -0.30 -2.72
CA ILE A 224 10.63 0.17 -1.42
C ILE A 224 10.59 1.68 -1.41
N ASN A 225 9.45 2.23 -0.98
CA ASN A 225 9.26 3.64 -0.69
C ASN A 225 8.94 3.78 0.79
N VAL A 226 9.82 4.43 1.55
CA VAL A 226 9.64 4.66 3.00
C VAL A 226 8.91 5.97 3.20
N MET A 227 7.75 5.91 3.86
CA MET A 227 6.91 7.06 4.12
C MET A 227 6.95 7.46 5.60
N TYR A 228 7.20 8.72 5.86
CA TYR A 228 7.15 9.32 7.20
C TYR A 228 6.36 10.62 7.18
N SER A 229 5.35 10.72 8.04
CA SER A 229 4.54 11.94 8.22
C SER A 229 4.10 12.61 6.91
N GLY A 230 3.60 11.81 5.96
CA GLY A 230 3.08 12.28 4.68
C GLY A 230 4.11 12.52 3.58
N GLN A 231 5.38 12.18 3.77
CA GLN A 231 6.46 12.34 2.79
C GLN A 231 7.15 11.02 2.50
N ILE A 232 7.64 10.82 1.27
CA ILE A 232 8.55 9.71 0.96
C ILE A 232 9.96 10.19 1.30
N VAL A 233 10.52 9.63 2.37
CA VAL A 233 11.84 10.05 2.90
C VAL A 233 12.99 9.24 2.32
N GLU A 234 12.72 8.05 1.80
CA GLU A 234 13.70 7.22 1.11
C GLU A 234 12.99 6.31 0.10
N LYS A 235 13.65 6.08 -1.05
CA LYS A 235 13.17 5.24 -2.12
C LYS A 235 14.34 4.51 -2.75
N ALA A 236 14.26 3.18 -2.87
CA ALA A 236 15.30 2.38 -3.52
C ALA A 236 14.74 1.03 -4.02
N PRO A 237 15.41 0.35 -4.97
CA PRO A 237 15.24 -1.06 -5.21
C PRO A 237 15.41 -1.86 -3.92
N SER A 238 14.56 -2.86 -3.68
CA SER A 238 14.54 -3.61 -2.41
C SER A 238 15.92 -4.12 -2.00
N LYS A 239 16.67 -4.72 -2.93
CA LYS A 239 18.01 -5.23 -2.65
C LYS A 239 18.95 -4.15 -2.11
N ILE A 240 18.99 -2.98 -2.78
CA ILE A 240 19.83 -1.85 -2.40
C ILE A 240 19.40 -1.31 -1.03
N PHE A 241 18.09 -1.19 -0.80
CA PHE A 241 17.55 -0.71 0.47
C PHE A 241 18.00 -1.57 1.66
N PHE A 242 17.94 -2.89 1.54
CA PHE A 242 18.37 -3.79 2.63
C PHE A 242 19.88 -3.83 2.84
N GLU A 243 20.67 -3.62 1.79
CA GLU A 243 22.13 -3.51 1.91
C GLU A 243 22.56 -2.19 2.57
N LYS A 244 21.87 -1.07 2.25
CA LYS A 244 22.26 0.26 2.73
C LYS A 244 21.05 1.19 2.82
N GLN A 245 20.71 1.66 4.00
CA GLN A 245 19.70 2.68 4.22
C GLN A 245 20.39 4.06 4.32
N LEU A 246 19.84 5.04 3.66
CA LEU A 246 20.38 6.40 3.67
C LEU A 246 19.69 7.28 4.73
N HIS A 247 18.35 7.16 4.87
CA HIS A 247 17.63 7.99 5.83
C HIS A 247 17.72 7.43 7.26
N PRO A 248 17.99 8.27 8.30
CA PRO A 248 18.04 7.81 9.69
C PRO A 248 16.79 7.10 10.18
N TYR A 249 15.60 7.49 9.68
CA TYR A 249 14.34 6.80 9.97
C TYR A 249 14.30 5.39 9.40
N SER A 250 14.74 5.18 8.15
CA SER A 250 14.81 3.86 7.53
C SER A 250 15.75 2.91 8.27
N THR A 251 16.91 3.43 8.67
CA THR A 251 17.86 2.70 9.54
C THR A 251 17.20 2.31 10.86
N ALA A 252 16.47 3.24 11.48
CA ALA A 252 15.79 2.98 12.75
C ALA A 252 14.65 1.95 12.60
N LEU A 253 13.88 2.01 11.51
CA LEU A 253 12.86 1.00 11.20
C LEU A 253 13.45 -0.41 11.05
N LEU A 254 14.54 -0.56 10.31
CA LEU A 254 15.21 -1.85 10.14
C LEU A 254 15.80 -2.37 11.44
N ASN A 255 16.40 -1.52 12.26
CA ASN A 255 16.95 -1.90 13.56
C ASN A 255 15.87 -2.32 14.56
N SER A 256 14.62 -1.90 14.38
CA SER A 256 13.50 -2.31 15.23
C SER A 256 12.98 -3.72 14.91
N LEU A 257 13.45 -4.36 13.83
CA LEU A 257 13.06 -5.70 13.47
C LEU A 257 13.68 -6.74 14.43
N PRO A 258 12.89 -7.71 14.94
CA PRO A 258 13.38 -8.73 15.87
C PRO A 258 14.55 -9.57 15.33
N ALA A 259 14.59 -9.83 14.03
CA ALA A 259 15.63 -10.63 13.38
C ALA A 259 17.03 -9.99 13.43
N ASN A 260 17.13 -8.68 13.59
CA ASN A 260 18.40 -7.94 13.67
C ASN A 260 18.97 -7.87 15.10
N ASN A 261 18.23 -8.35 16.09
CA ASN A 261 18.64 -8.37 17.49
C ASN A 261 19.13 -9.77 17.92
N THR A 262 20.33 -10.14 17.48
CA THR A 262 21.04 -11.32 18.00
C THR A 262 21.66 -11.00 19.36
N ASN A 263 21.39 -11.83 20.37
CA ASN A 263 21.93 -11.78 21.72
C ASN A 263 21.28 -10.82 22.72
N ASN A 264 20.17 -11.22 23.36
CA ASN A 264 19.66 -10.65 24.64
C ASN A 264 19.74 -9.12 24.85
N GLN A 265 19.90 -8.33 23.77
CA GLN A 265 19.88 -6.87 23.83
C GLN A 265 18.43 -6.39 23.77
N LYS A 266 18.13 -5.31 24.50
CA LYS A 266 16.85 -4.58 24.39
C LYS A 266 16.55 -4.32 22.91
N LEU A 267 15.33 -4.69 22.47
CA LEU A 267 14.84 -4.34 21.14
C LEU A 267 15.03 -2.84 20.92
N TYR A 268 15.64 -2.49 19.78
CA TYR A 268 15.75 -1.09 19.40
C TYR A 268 14.35 -0.52 19.14
N THR A 269 14.03 0.58 19.79
CA THR A 269 12.79 1.32 19.59
C THR A 269 13.09 2.70 19.08
N ILE A 270 12.29 3.21 18.16
CA ILE A 270 12.41 4.61 17.71
C ILE A 270 11.82 5.49 18.81
N ASP A 271 12.65 6.35 19.42
CA ASP A 271 12.22 7.21 20.50
C ASP A 271 11.11 8.18 20.08
N GLY A 272 10.17 8.45 20.99
CA GLY A 272 9.03 9.34 20.77
C GLY A 272 7.93 8.74 19.92
N GLN A 273 6.87 9.51 19.73
CA GLN A 273 5.71 9.14 18.90
C GLN A 273 5.79 9.81 17.53
N PRO A 274 5.25 9.20 16.46
CA PRO A 274 5.04 9.89 15.19
C PRO A 274 4.22 11.18 15.43
N PRO A 275 4.57 12.29 14.76
CA PRO A 275 3.85 13.54 14.96
C PRO A 275 2.39 13.42 14.56
N ASN A 276 1.51 14.04 15.35
CA ASN A 276 0.11 14.17 14.98
C ASN A 276 0.00 15.06 13.73
N ILE A 277 -1.02 14.81 12.90
CA ILE A 277 -1.27 15.62 11.70
C ILE A 277 -1.47 17.11 12.01
N GLN A 278 -1.96 17.45 13.21
CA GLN A 278 -2.18 18.82 13.67
C GLN A 278 -0.87 19.48 14.18
N GLU A 279 0.16 18.69 14.40
CA GLU A 279 1.44 19.20 14.89
C GLU A 279 2.22 19.86 13.76
N LYS A 280 2.50 21.14 13.96
CA LYS A 280 3.29 21.92 12.99
C LYS A 280 4.78 21.72 13.27
N ILE A 281 5.42 20.85 12.49
CA ILE A 281 6.86 20.63 12.53
C ILE A 281 7.51 21.52 11.46
N GLU A 282 8.40 22.40 11.90
CA GLU A 282 9.26 23.17 11.01
C GLU A 282 10.46 22.34 10.57
N GLY A 283 10.91 22.54 9.34
CA GLY A 283 12.07 21.83 8.78
C GLY A 283 11.77 20.38 8.43
N CYS A 284 12.77 19.52 8.63
CA CYS A 284 12.65 18.08 8.38
C CYS A 284 11.62 17.45 9.34
N ARG A 285 10.63 16.77 8.84
CA ARG A 285 9.54 16.18 9.67
C ARG A 285 10.02 15.15 10.68
N PHE A 286 11.13 14.46 10.38
CA PHE A 286 11.74 13.51 11.31
C PHE A 286 12.66 14.16 12.36
N ASN A 287 12.94 15.47 12.26
CA ASN A 287 13.91 16.15 13.14
C ASN A 287 13.69 15.94 14.66
N PRO A 288 12.44 15.87 15.20
CA PRO A 288 12.24 15.68 16.64
C PRO A 288 12.71 14.30 17.15
N ARG A 289 12.73 13.29 16.28
CA ARG A 289 13.09 11.89 16.61
C ARG A 289 14.45 11.47 16.01
N CYS A 290 15.10 12.35 15.25
CA CYS A 290 16.33 12.04 14.53
C CYS A 290 17.56 12.10 15.42
N THR A 291 18.26 10.98 15.58
CA THR A 291 19.53 10.90 16.34
C THR A 291 20.68 11.60 15.62
N LYS A 292 20.57 11.82 14.29
CA LYS A 292 21.56 12.52 13.46
C LYS A 292 21.13 13.96 13.12
N ARG A 293 20.25 14.56 13.92
CA ARG A 293 19.74 15.90 13.69
C ARG A 293 20.83 16.95 13.69
N MET A 294 20.87 17.79 12.67
CA MET A 294 21.72 18.98 12.60
C MET A 294 20.92 20.20 13.02
N ASN A 295 21.25 20.74 14.20
CA ASN A 295 20.58 21.93 14.73
C ASN A 295 20.82 23.14 13.82
N GLY A 296 19.79 23.97 13.64
CA GLY A 296 19.86 25.14 12.75
C GLY A 296 19.65 24.83 11.27
N ILE A 297 19.74 23.55 10.85
CA ILE A 297 19.45 23.12 9.48
C ILE A 297 18.15 22.30 9.47
N CYS A 298 18.16 21.11 10.08
CA CYS A 298 17.00 20.22 10.10
C CYS A 298 15.78 20.80 10.83
N THR A 299 15.98 21.75 11.74
CA THR A 299 14.91 22.40 12.51
C THR A 299 14.26 23.58 11.78
N ILE A 300 14.88 24.09 10.70
CA ILE A 300 14.41 25.28 9.98
C ILE A 300 14.04 24.96 8.55
N LYS A 301 14.85 24.16 7.86
CA LYS A 301 14.70 23.84 6.44
C LYS A 301 14.17 22.43 6.24
N SER A 302 13.32 22.24 5.23
CA SER A 302 12.90 20.91 4.75
C SER A 302 13.86 20.43 3.68
N PRO A 303 14.40 19.19 3.80
CA PRO A 303 15.22 18.61 2.72
C PRO A 303 14.37 18.33 1.49
N SER A 304 15.03 18.05 0.36
CA SER A 304 14.39 17.59 -0.87
C SER A 304 14.78 16.15 -1.18
N LEU A 305 13.89 15.40 -1.84
CA LEU A 305 14.21 14.06 -2.29
C LEU A 305 15.23 14.13 -3.42
N LYS A 306 16.42 13.58 -3.21
CA LYS A 306 17.55 13.59 -4.18
C LYS A 306 18.05 12.19 -4.44
N GLU A 307 18.44 11.93 -5.67
CA GLU A 307 19.16 10.71 -6.04
C GLU A 307 20.63 10.82 -5.59
N ILE A 308 21.06 9.89 -4.76
CA ILE A 308 22.40 9.83 -4.19
C ILE A 308 23.24 8.73 -4.84
N GLU A 309 22.62 7.62 -5.14
CA GLU A 309 23.18 6.49 -5.87
C GLU A 309 22.16 6.08 -6.95
N PRO A 310 22.53 5.35 -8.01
CA PRO A 310 21.60 4.98 -9.07
C PRO A 310 20.31 4.33 -8.54
N ASN A 311 19.17 4.98 -8.79
CA ASN A 311 17.82 4.60 -8.30
C ASN A 311 17.66 4.60 -6.77
N HIS A 312 18.56 5.24 -6.01
CA HIS A 312 18.47 5.37 -4.56
C HIS A 312 18.31 6.85 -4.17
N PHE A 313 17.13 7.21 -3.74
CA PHE A 313 16.72 8.57 -3.41
C PHE A 313 16.53 8.73 -1.92
N VAL A 314 16.93 9.87 -1.38
CA VAL A 314 16.74 10.20 0.04
C VAL A 314 16.38 11.68 0.23
N GLU A 315 15.50 11.94 1.19
CA GLU A 315 15.09 13.27 1.65
C GLU A 315 15.80 13.57 2.99
N CYS A 316 17.11 13.88 2.93
CA CYS A 316 17.91 14.09 4.13
C CYS A 316 19.10 15.03 3.89
N PHE A 317 19.30 16.04 4.76
CA PHE A 317 20.42 16.98 4.67
C PHE A 317 21.80 16.35 4.86
N LEU A 318 21.92 15.14 5.41
CA LEU A 318 23.21 14.45 5.47
C LEU A 318 23.84 14.22 4.09
N TYR A 319 23.06 14.34 3.03
CA TYR A 319 23.46 14.14 1.63
C TYR A 319 23.29 15.39 0.75
N GLU A 320 22.97 16.54 1.35
CA GLU A 320 22.80 17.82 0.65
C GLU A 320 23.98 18.77 0.84
N MET A 321 25.02 18.33 1.58
CA MET A 321 26.24 19.12 1.81
C MET A 321 27.24 18.96 0.69
#